data_08418ba7d4254ace51b20e4ec393ec5e
#
_entry.id   08418ba7d4254ace51b20e4ec393ec5e
#
_cell.length_a   1.000
_cell.length_b   1.000
_cell.length_c   1.000
_cell.angle_alpha   90.00
_cell.angle_beta   90.00
_cell.angle_gamma   90.00
#
_symmetry.space_group_name_H-M   'P 1'
#
loop_
_entity.id
_entity.type
_entity.pdbx_description
1 polymer ?
#
loop_
_entity_poly.entity_id
_entity_poly.type
_entity_poly.pdbx_seq_one_letter_code
_entity_poly.pdbx_strand_id
1 'polypeptide(L)'
;MTDDRMADIYAAVRLGGVNREAARQALRMLWDQLGTDGEPLHRSVVAHHLADLQDTAEEALLWDTRALDSAFVPGIPLDDGLLGFLPSLYLSLADSHRLVGDFDVARMQLALARGHASVLADDAYGRVIRAGVDHVATLLAAESTDRVAC
;
A
#
# COMPACT_ATOMS: atom_id res chain seq x y z
N MET A 1 -11.14 15.68 -17.22
CA MET A 1 -10.20 16.55 -16.49
C MET A 1 -9.08 15.69 -15.92
N THR A 2 -7.85 16.03 -16.20
CA THR A 2 -6.70 15.26 -15.73
C THR A 2 -6.48 15.54 -14.23
N ASP A 3 -6.25 14.48 -13.47
CA ASP A 3 -5.88 14.65 -12.07
C ASP A 3 -4.37 14.94 -12.00
N ASP A 4 -4.03 16.23 -11.95
CA ASP A 4 -2.63 16.68 -11.95
C ASP A 4 -1.87 16.21 -10.71
N ARG A 5 -2.56 16.11 -9.57
CA ARG A 5 -1.94 15.64 -8.33
C ARG A 5 -1.56 14.15 -8.45
N MET A 6 -2.44 13.35 -9.02
CA MET A 6 -2.15 11.93 -9.24
C MET A 6 -1.01 11.75 -10.25
N ALA A 7 -0.94 12.58 -11.28
CA ALA A 7 0.18 12.57 -12.23
C ALA A 7 1.50 12.87 -11.53
N ASP A 8 1.54 13.85 -10.62
CA ASP A 8 2.73 14.17 -9.82
C ASP A 8 3.14 12.99 -8.92
N ILE A 9 2.16 12.32 -8.32
CA ILE A 9 2.41 11.15 -7.47
C ILE A 9 3.06 10.04 -8.29
N TYR A 10 2.49 9.70 -9.44
CA TYR A 10 3.04 8.64 -10.29
C TYR A 10 4.42 8.99 -10.87
N ALA A 11 4.68 10.26 -11.15
CA ALA A 11 6.01 10.70 -11.56
C ALA A 11 7.03 10.44 -10.45
N ALA A 12 6.68 10.74 -9.20
CA ALA A 12 7.53 10.47 -8.04
C ALA A 12 7.74 8.96 -7.82
N VAL A 13 6.69 8.16 -8.01
CA VAL A 13 6.78 6.70 -7.89
C VAL A 13 7.75 6.13 -8.94
N ARG A 14 7.62 6.57 -10.19
CA ARG A 14 8.50 6.10 -11.28
C ARG A 14 9.96 6.44 -11.03
N LEU A 15 10.22 7.54 -10.33
CA LEU A 15 11.58 7.94 -9.97
C LEU A 15 12.28 6.88 -9.10
N GLY A 16 11.51 6.08 -8.35
CA GLY A 16 12.04 5.00 -7.51
C GLY A 16 12.80 3.93 -8.27
N GLY A 17 12.49 3.72 -9.56
CA GLY A 17 13.24 2.80 -10.42
C GLY A 17 14.61 3.32 -10.86
N VAL A 18 14.86 4.61 -10.67
CA VAL A 18 16.11 5.28 -11.09
C VAL A 18 16.92 5.75 -9.88
N ASN A 19 16.26 6.35 -8.89
CA ASN A 19 16.88 6.91 -7.70
C ASN A 19 15.92 6.80 -6.52
N ARG A 20 16.16 5.81 -5.68
CA ARG A 20 15.29 5.49 -4.53
C ARG A 20 15.17 6.66 -3.55
N GLU A 21 16.27 7.32 -3.22
CA GLU A 21 16.28 8.44 -2.28
C GLU A 21 15.55 9.65 -2.83
N ALA A 22 15.73 9.96 -4.12
CA ALA A 22 15.00 11.05 -4.76
C ALA A 22 13.50 10.79 -4.78
N ALA A 23 13.08 9.54 -5.02
CA ALA A 23 11.67 9.16 -4.96
C ALA A 23 11.10 9.33 -3.54
N ARG A 24 11.84 8.88 -2.53
CA ARG A 24 11.43 9.04 -1.14
C ARG A 24 11.24 10.49 -0.76
N GLN A 25 12.17 11.36 -1.14
CA GLN A 25 12.07 12.79 -0.90
C GLN A 25 10.88 13.42 -1.64
N ALA A 26 10.68 13.08 -2.89
CA ALA A 26 9.57 13.61 -3.70
C ALA A 26 8.21 13.19 -3.12
N LEU A 27 8.06 11.93 -2.76
CA LEU A 27 6.81 11.44 -2.14
C LEU A 27 6.60 12.06 -0.75
N ARG A 28 7.65 12.24 0.03
CA ARG A 28 7.53 12.90 1.34
C ARG A 28 7.09 14.36 1.20
N MET A 29 7.61 15.09 0.20
CA MET A 29 7.14 16.44 -0.10
C MET A 29 5.65 16.46 -0.47
N LEU A 30 5.23 15.51 -1.31
CA LEU A 30 3.81 15.40 -1.67
C LEU A 30 2.93 15.10 -0.45
N TRP A 31 3.38 14.22 0.41
CA TRP A 31 2.69 13.92 1.67
C TRP A 31 2.50 15.17 2.53
N ASP A 32 3.56 15.95 2.70
CA ASP A 32 3.52 17.18 3.48
C ASP A 32 2.63 18.23 2.83
N GLN A 33 2.66 18.37 1.50
CA GLN A 33 1.81 19.29 0.75
C GLN A 33 0.33 18.92 0.83
N LEU A 34 0.01 17.62 0.80
CA LEU A 34 -1.37 17.16 0.93
C LEU A 34 -1.94 17.47 2.31
N GLY A 35 -1.14 17.33 3.35
CA GLY A 35 -1.58 17.56 4.73
C GLY A 35 -2.74 16.67 5.13
N THR A 36 -3.36 16.99 6.26
CA THR A 36 -4.50 16.22 6.80
C THR A 36 -5.78 16.42 5.98
N ASP A 37 -5.87 17.52 5.22
CA ASP A 37 -7.03 17.84 4.39
C ASP A 37 -6.90 17.36 2.95
N GLY A 38 -5.80 16.69 2.60
CA GLY A 38 -5.59 16.14 1.28
C GLY A 38 -6.63 15.07 0.93
N GLU A 39 -6.85 14.87 -0.36
CA GLU A 39 -7.78 13.84 -0.82
C GLU A 39 -7.38 12.46 -0.30
N PRO A 40 -8.32 11.66 0.24
CA PRO A 40 -8.00 10.35 0.81
C PRO A 40 -7.24 9.43 -0.13
N LEU A 41 -7.64 9.36 -1.41
CA LEU A 41 -6.93 8.53 -2.39
C LEU A 41 -5.48 8.99 -2.57
N HIS A 42 -5.26 10.29 -2.73
CA HIS A 42 -3.90 10.83 -2.90
C HIS A 42 -3.02 10.50 -1.69
N ARG A 43 -3.53 10.71 -0.49
CA ARG A 43 -2.81 10.42 0.74
C ARG A 43 -2.49 8.93 0.87
N SER A 44 -3.47 8.08 0.60
CA SER A 44 -3.29 6.62 0.65
C SER A 44 -2.24 6.14 -0.33
N VAL A 45 -2.27 6.63 -1.58
CA VAL A 45 -1.30 6.22 -2.61
C VAL A 45 0.11 6.67 -2.25
N VAL A 46 0.27 7.91 -1.80
CA VAL A 46 1.59 8.43 -1.40
C VAL A 46 2.17 7.62 -0.24
N ALA A 47 1.38 7.39 0.81
CA ALA A 47 1.84 6.64 1.98
C ALA A 47 2.17 5.19 1.62
N HIS A 48 1.35 4.55 0.77
CA HIS A 48 1.58 3.19 0.30
C HIS A 48 2.95 3.06 -0.40
N HIS A 49 3.25 3.97 -1.31
CA HIS A 49 4.53 3.94 -2.02
C HIS A 49 5.70 4.37 -1.13
N LEU A 50 5.47 5.25 -0.15
CA LEU A 50 6.51 5.58 0.83
C LEU A 50 6.91 4.36 1.66
N ALA A 51 5.96 3.48 1.99
CA ALA A 51 6.26 2.25 2.70
C ALA A 51 7.30 1.39 1.98
N ASP A 52 7.18 1.28 0.65
CA ASP A 52 8.10 0.49 -0.16
C ASP A 52 9.53 1.06 -0.19
N LEU A 53 9.70 2.32 0.18
CA LEU A 53 10.98 3.03 0.11
C LEU A 53 11.65 3.16 1.49
N GLN A 54 11.11 2.54 2.52
CA GLN A 54 11.70 2.60 3.85
C GLN A 54 12.80 1.56 4.02
N ASP A 55 13.74 1.83 4.92
CA ASP A 55 14.90 0.97 5.14
C ASP A 55 14.63 -0.17 6.12
N THR A 56 13.64 0.00 7.01
CA THR A 56 13.28 -1.01 8.01
C THR A 56 11.84 -1.46 7.85
N ALA A 57 11.57 -2.69 8.30
CA ALA A 57 10.23 -3.25 8.31
C ALA A 57 9.27 -2.45 9.21
N GLU A 58 9.76 -1.93 10.31
CA GLU A 58 8.98 -1.12 11.25
C GLU A 58 8.53 0.20 10.62
N GLU A 59 9.43 0.86 9.90
CA GLU A 59 9.10 2.10 9.19
C GLU A 59 8.14 1.84 8.04
N ALA A 60 8.32 0.74 7.32
CA ALA A 60 7.38 0.33 6.26
C ALA A 60 5.99 0.09 6.83
N LEU A 61 5.89 -0.60 7.97
CA LEU A 61 4.62 -0.85 8.64
C LEU A 61 3.93 0.46 9.05
N LEU A 62 4.69 1.43 9.54
CA LEU A 62 4.14 2.74 9.90
C LEU A 62 3.48 3.41 8.69
N TRP A 63 4.17 3.42 7.55
CA TRP A 63 3.63 4.05 6.34
C TRP A 63 2.46 3.27 5.74
N ASP A 64 2.49 1.95 5.78
CA ASP A 64 1.35 1.13 5.35
C ASP A 64 0.11 1.37 6.23
N THR A 65 0.32 1.55 7.54
CA THR A 65 -0.76 1.89 8.46
C THR A 65 -1.34 3.27 8.12
N ARG A 66 -0.49 4.26 7.87
CA ARG A 66 -0.94 5.59 7.44
C ARG A 66 -1.70 5.54 6.12
N ALA A 67 -1.29 4.67 5.20
CA ALA A 67 -1.97 4.51 3.92
C ALA A 67 -3.41 4.03 4.12
N LEU A 68 -3.60 3.01 4.93
CA LEU A 68 -4.94 2.50 5.22
C LEU A 68 -5.78 3.52 5.99
N ASP A 69 -5.22 4.13 7.02
CA ASP A 69 -5.93 5.14 7.82
C ASP A 69 -6.39 6.33 6.97
N SER A 70 -5.57 6.73 6.00
CA SER A 70 -5.91 7.84 5.10
C SER A 70 -7.12 7.54 4.20
N ALA A 71 -7.41 6.28 3.93
CA ALA A 71 -8.56 5.89 3.11
C ALA A 71 -9.90 6.09 3.84
N PHE A 72 -9.89 6.04 5.17
CA PHE A 72 -11.11 6.08 5.97
C PHE A 72 -11.22 7.43 6.71
N VAL A 73 -12.01 8.34 6.15
CA VAL A 73 -12.28 9.64 6.76
C VAL A 73 -13.71 9.61 7.32
N PRO A 74 -13.90 9.93 8.61
CA PRO A 74 -15.25 9.93 9.20
C PRO A 74 -16.22 10.82 8.40
N GLY A 75 -17.37 10.27 8.07
CA GLY A 75 -18.43 10.99 7.35
C GLY A 75 -18.23 11.05 5.83
N ILE A 76 -17.12 10.53 5.30
CA ILE A 76 -16.88 10.49 3.85
C ILE A 76 -16.91 9.03 3.38
N PRO A 77 -17.85 8.65 2.50
CA PRO A 77 -17.87 7.29 1.95
C PRO A 77 -16.68 7.04 1.03
N LEU A 78 -16.26 5.78 0.95
CA LEU A 78 -15.22 5.37 0.03
C LEU A 78 -15.72 5.49 -1.42
N ASP A 79 -14.96 6.15 -2.26
CA ASP A 79 -15.24 6.18 -3.70
C ASP A 79 -14.71 4.92 -4.40
N ASP A 80 -15.01 4.77 -5.69
CA ASP A 80 -14.60 3.60 -6.47
C ASP A 80 -13.07 3.45 -6.54
N GLY A 81 -12.34 4.57 -6.59
CA GLY A 81 -10.90 4.54 -6.61
C GLY A 81 -10.32 3.94 -5.33
N LEU A 82 -10.82 4.36 -4.17
CA LEU A 82 -10.41 3.82 -2.88
C LEU A 82 -10.84 2.36 -2.72
N LEU A 83 -12.07 2.01 -3.12
CA LEU A 83 -12.54 0.64 -3.05
C LEU A 83 -11.65 -0.31 -3.86
N GLY A 84 -11.25 0.11 -5.06
CA GLY A 84 -10.33 -0.66 -5.89
C GLY A 84 -8.92 -0.75 -5.31
N PHE A 85 -8.53 0.21 -4.47
CA PHE A 85 -7.19 0.25 -3.87
C PHE A 85 -7.08 -0.51 -2.54
N LEU A 86 -8.20 -0.78 -1.86
CA LEU A 86 -8.19 -1.46 -0.56
C LEU A 86 -7.45 -2.81 -0.59
N PRO A 87 -7.61 -3.67 -1.60
CA PRO A 87 -6.86 -4.93 -1.62
C PRO A 87 -5.35 -4.73 -1.54
N SER A 88 -4.81 -3.73 -2.24
CA SER A 88 -3.39 -3.39 -2.18
C SER A 88 -2.98 -2.93 -0.78
N LEU A 89 -3.81 -2.11 -0.14
CA LEU A 89 -3.52 -1.59 1.20
C LEU A 89 -3.48 -2.71 2.24
N TYR A 90 -4.46 -3.59 2.22
CA TYR A 90 -4.49 -4.72 3.15
C TYR A 90 -3.38 -5.73 2.87
N LEU A 91 -3.07 -6.00 1.60
CA LEU A 91 -1.98 -6.90 1.23
C LEU A 91 -0.63 -6.37 1.73
N SER A 92 -0.36 -5.09 1.53
CA SER A 92 0.87 -4.46 2.02
C SER A 92 0.98 -4.50 3.53
N LEU A 93 -0.13 -4.25 4.24
CA LEU A 93 -0.18 -4.37 5.70
C LEU A 93 0.09 -5.80 6.16
N ALA A 94 -0.51 -6.78 5.50
CA ALA A 94 -0.27 -8.18 5.83
C ALA A 94 1.21 -8.52 5.72
N ASP A 95 1.85 -8.09 4.63
CA ASP A 95 3.28 -8.35 4.43
C ASP A 95 4.17 -7.60 5.43
N SER A 96 3.85 -6.36 5.75
CA SER A 96 4.59 -5.58 6.73
C SER A 96 4.48 -6.16 8.15
N HIS A 97 3.29 -6.60 8.56
CA HIS A 97 3.12 -7.30 9.84
C HIS A 97 3.90 -8.61 9.87
N ARG A 98 3.90 -9.36 8.76
CA ARG A 98 4.70 -10.58 8.63
C ARG A 98 6.19 -10.28 8.84
N LEU A 99 6.70 -9.24 8.19
CA LEU A 99 8.12 -8.88 8.26
C LEU A 99 8.57 -8.50 9.67
N VAL A 100 7.68 -7.95 10.50
CA VAL A 100 8.00 -7.66 11.90
C VAL A 100 7.67 -8.83 12.85
N GLY A 101 7.21 -9.97 12.31
CA GLY A 101 6.93 -11.16 13.10
C GLY A 101 5.56 -11.21 13.76
N ASP A 102 4.67 -10.30 13.42
CA ASP A 102 3.29 -10.27 13.94
C ASP A 102 2.36 -11.08 13.03
N PHE A 103 2.51 -12.40 13.10
CA PHE A 103 1.86 -13.31 12.16
C PHE A 103 0.33 -13.35 12.32
N ASP A 104 -0.18 -13.22 13.54
CA ASP A 104 -1.64 -13.26 13.75
C ASP A 104 -2.31 -12.05 13.12
N VAL A 105 -1.78 -10.86 13.32
CA VAL A 105 -2.29 -9.65 12.68
C VAL A 105 -2.10 -9.73 11.16
N ALA A 106 -0.96 -10.23 10.71
CA ALA A 106 -0.71 -10.43 9.29
C ALA A 106 -1.78 -11.32 8.63
N ARG A 107 -2.17 -12.41 9.28
CA ARG A 107 -3.23 -13.30 8.77
C ARG A 107 -4.59 -12.61 8.71
N MET A 108 -4.91 -11.78 9.70
CA MET A 108 -6.14 -10.98 9.69
C MET A 108 -6.15 -10.00 8.50
N GLN A 109 -5.07 -9.29 8.29
CA GLN A 109 -4.95 -8.34 7.17
C GLN A 109 -5.01 -9.07 5.82
N LEU A 110 -4.39 -10.25 5.72
CA LEU A 110 -4.44 -11.04 4.50
C LEU A 110 -5.86 -11.51 4.17
N ALA A 111 -6.63 -11.90 5.18
CA ALA A 111 -8.03 -12.27 5.01
C ALA A 111 -8.86 -11.10 4.46
N LEU A 112 -8.61 -9.89 4.97
CA LEU A 112 -9.25 -8.67 4.46
C LEU A 112 -8.84 -8.38 3.01
N ALA A 113 -7.55 -8.52 2.69
CA ALA A 113 -7.06 -8.35 1.32
C ALA A 113 -7.76 -9.33 0.37
N ARG A 114 -7.87 -10.59 0.77
CA ARG A 114 -8.51 -11.64 -0.02
C ARG A 114 -10.00 -11.35 -0.25
N GLY A 115 -10.70 -10.90 0.78
CA GLY A 115 -12.11 -10.54 0.69
C GLY A 115 -12.35 -9.39 -0.28
N HIS A 116 -11.54 -8.34 -0.21
CA HIS A 116 -11.65 -7.19 -1.12
C HIS A 116 -11.17 -7.54 -2.54
N ALA A 117 -10.19 -8.44 -2.68
CA ALA A 117 -9.71 -8.86 -3.99
C ALA A 117 -10.72 -9.69 -4.76
N SER A 118 -11.69 -10.31 -4.09
CA SER A 118 -12.69 -11.18 -4.74
C SER A 118 -13.56 -10.44 -5.75
N VAL A 119 -13.70 -9.11 -5.62
CA VAL A 119 -14.52 -8.28 -6.52
C VAL A 119 -13.70 -7.65 -7.64
N LEU A 120 -12.38 -7.85 -7.66
CA LEU A 120 -11.52 -7.30 -8.71
C LEU A 120 -11.73 -8.04 -10.03
N ALA A 121 -11.63 -7.28 -11.13
CA ALA A 121 -11.70 -7.83 -12.47
C ALA A 121 -10.53 -8.77 -12.77
N ASP A 122 -10.69 -9.64 -13.77
CA ASP A 122 -9.61 -10.49 -14.26
C ASP A 122 -8.76 -9.71 -15.26
N ASP A 123 -8.05 -8.70 -14.72
CA ASP A 123 -7.12 -7.85 -15.46
C ASP A 123 -5.73 -7.95 -14.83
N ALA A 124 -4.78 -7.18 -15.37
CA ALA A 124 -3.39 -7.21 -14.88
C ALA A 124 -3.31 -6.88 -13.39
N TYR A 125 -4.05 -5.86 -12.94
CA TYR A 125 -4.06 -5.45 -11.53
C TYR A 125 -4.64 -6.55 -10.63
N GLY A 126 -5.81 -7.10 -11.00
CA GLY A 126 -6.45 -8.17 -10.23
C GLY A 126 -5.55 -9.40 -10.12
N ARG A 127 -4.87 -9.77 -11.22
CA ARG A 127 -3.95 -10.91 -11.22
C ARG A 127 -2.74 -10.68 -10.32
N VAL A 128 -2.16 -9.48 -10.33
CA VAL A 128 -1.03 -9.13 -9.47
C VAL A 128 -1.43 -9.21 -7.98
N ILE A 129 -2.61 -8.68 -7.64
CA ILE A 129 -3.08 -8.72 -6.25
C ILE A 129 -3.33 -10.17 -5.80
N ARG A 130 -4.00 -10.98 -6.61
CA ARG A 130 -4.26 -12.39 -6.25
C ARG A 130 -2.97 -13.18 -6.10
N ALA A 131 -2.00 -12.98 -6.99
CA ALA A 131 -0.69 -13.62 -6.90
C ALA A 131 0.04 -13.17 -5.62
N GLY A 132 -0.04 -11.89 -5.27
CA GLY A 132 0.54 -11.36 -4.04
C GLY A 132 -0.09 -11.97 -2.79
N VAL A 133 -1.42 -12.11 -2.76
CA VAL A 133 -2.13 -12.76 -1.67
C VAL A 133 -1.64 -14.20 -1.48
N ASP A 134 -1.55 -14.98 -2.56
CA ASP A 134 -1.09 -16.36 -2.51
C ASP A 134 0.36 -16.45 -2.03
N HIS A 135 1.21 -15.53 -2.48
CA HIS A 135 2.62 -15.50 -2.08
C HIS A 135 2.79 -15.18 -0.59
N VAL A 136 2.09 -14.16 -0.10
CA VAL A 136 2.13 -13.81 1.34
C VAL A 136 1.53 -14.95 2.18
N ALA A 137 0.47 -15.61 1.70
CA ALA A 137 -0.11 -16.76 2.38
C ALA A 137 0.90 -17.88 2.57
N THR A 138 1.71 -18.18 1.54
CA THR A 138 2.76 -19.19 1.60
C THR A 138 3.82 -18.82 2.64
N LEU A 139 4.25 -17.55 2.66
CA LEU A 139 5.24 -17.08 3.63
C LEU A 139 4.70 -17.10 5.06
N LEU A 140 3.42 -16.75 5.24
CA LEU A 140 2.77 -16.82 6.55
C LEU A 140 2.62 -18.26 7.06
N ALA A 141 2.31 -19.19 6.17
CA ALA A 141 2.22 -20.61 6.54
C ALA A 141 3.56 -21.13 7.08
N ALA A 142 4.67 -20.63 6.55
CA ALA A 142 6.02 -20.94 7.00
C ALA A 142 6.49 -20.09 8.18
N GLU A 143 5.67 -19.12 8.62
CA GLU A 143 6.03 -18.10 9.62
C GLU A 143 7.37 -17.43 9.30
N SER A 144 7.58 -17.13 8.01
CA SER A 144 8.80 -16.52 7.52
C SER A 144 8.76 -15.00 7.68
N THR A 145 9.86 -14.43 8.14
CA THR A 145 10.08 -12.98 8.18
C THR A 145 11.04 -12.52 7.09
N ASP A 146 11.35 -13.40 6.14
CA ASP A 146 12.26 -13.06 5.04
C ASP A 146 11.62 -12.07 4.09
N ARG A 147 12.42 -11.12 3.60
CA ARG A 147 11.97 -10.23 2.54
C ARG A 147 11.78 -11.01 1.25
N VAL A 148 10.76 -10.63 0.49
CA VAL A 148 10.53 -11.18 -0.84
C VAL A 148 11.65 -10.69 -1.74
N ALA A 149 12.37 -11.63 -2.36
CA ALA A 149 13.34 -11.28 -3.40
C ALA A 149 12.56 -10.77 -4.64
N CYS A 150 12.91 -9.60 -5.11
CA CYS A 150 12.38 -9.06 -6.36
C CYS A 150 13.06 -9.73 -7.54
#